data_75342bb8f5112e9454f12d6b648b8455
#
_entry.id   75342bb8f5112e9454f12d6b648b8455
#
_cell.length_a   1.000
_cell.length_b   1.000
_cell.length_c   1.000
_cell.angle_alpha   90.00
_cell.angle_beta   90.00
_cell.angle_gamma   90.00
#
_symmetry.space_group_name_H-M   'P 1'
#
loop_
_entity.id
_entity.type
_entity.pdbx_description
1 polymer ?
#
loop_
_entity_poly.entity_id
_entity_poly.type
_entity_poly.pdbx_seq_one_letter_code
_entity_poly.pdbx_strand_id
1 'polypeptide(L)'
;MLEQSFCHLTGVGPKTERRLWAAGYAHWRDLLHELRSGKKPFRCGDRVRYELEESMDRLQQADSAYFAQRLQQGEMWRLFQAFRGRVAYVDIETTGLGKGLDHITSIALYDGQRVATYVHGINLERFEDDIGEYRIVATFNGSLFDLPFLRRQLLPDLPLAHIDVRFLLKSLGVKGGLKRCEDRFGLGRSDLGGVDGYAAVLLWRAFEATGRREVLETLLAYNVQDVLSLEVLLHLAYNMKLEQMGARKVGLEVPPLSDNPFRADRNVLRELGFGG
;
A
#
# COMPACT_ATOMS: atom_id res chain seq x y z
N MET A 1 16.97 0.01 2.51
CA MET A 1 16.51 -1.38 2.79
C MET A 1 16.66 -2.29 1.58
N LEU A 2 16.19 -1.93 0.39
CA LEU A 2 16.17 -2.82 -0.78
C LEU A 2 17.56 -3.34 -1.17
N GLU A 3 18.56 -2.45 -1.31
CA GLU A 3 19.96 -2.84 -1.61
C GLU A 3 20.64 -3.71 -0.56
N GLN A 4 20.00 -3.87 0.59
CA GLN A 4 20.44 -4.75 1.69
C GLN A 4 19.60 -6.03 1.77
N SER A 5 18.60 -6.15 0.89
CA SER A 5 17.77 -7.34 0.77
C SER A 5 18.28 -8.23 -0.35
N PHE A 6 18.31 -9.53 -0.08
CA PHE A 6 18.69 -10.54 -1.07
C PHE A 6 17.51 -11.48 -1.40
N CYS A 7 16.35 -11.26 -0.80
CA CYS A 7 15.19 -12.16 -0.93
C CYS A 7 14.55 -12.16 -2.34
N HIS A 8 14.93 -11.24 -3.22
CA HIS A 8 14.52 -11.19 -4.62
C HIS A 8 15.41 -12.04 -5.54
N LEU A 9 16.54 -12.54 -5.02
CA LEU A 9 17.48 -13.38 -5.77
C LEU A 9 17.06 -14.84 -5.77
N THR A 10 17.31 -15.54 -6.85
CA THR A 10 16.99 -16.97 -6.98
C THR A 10 17.64 -17.81 -5.88
N GLY A 11 16.83 -18.59 -5.16
CA GLY A 11 17.29 -19.49 -4.09
C GLY A 11 17.63 -18.77 -2.77
N VAL A 12 17.39 -17.47 -2.67
CA VAL A 12 17.63 -16.69 -1.45
C VAL A 12 16.31 -16.34 -0.78
N GLY A 13 15.99 -17.04 0.28
CA GLY A 13 14.88 -16.68 1.18
C GLY A 13 15.40 -16.01 2.46
N PRO A 14 14.51 -15.63 3.40
CA PRO A 14 14.89 -14.92 4.63
C PRO A 14 15.94 -15.62 5.50
N LYS A 15 15.98 -16.96 5.48
CA LYS A 15 17.02 -17.73 6.20
C LYS A 15 18.40 -17.58 5.56
N THR A 16 18.47 -17.66 4.23
CA THR A 16 19.72 -17.52 3.48
C THR A 16 20.21 -16.08 3.58
N GLU A 17 19.32 -15.10 3.46
CA GLU A 17 19.62 -13.68 3.62
C GLU A 17 20.26 -13.37 4.98
N ARG A 18 19.70 -13.90 6.08
CA ARG A 18 20.31 -13.75 7.43
C ARG A 18 21.71 -14.34 7.51
N ARG A 19 21.97 -15.46 6.82
CA ARG A 19 23.32 -16.05 6.77
C ARG A 19 24.29 -15.16 5.99
N LEU A 20 23.84 -14.55 4.90
CA LEU A 20 24.64 -13.60 4.13
C LEU A 20 25.02 -12.39 4.99
N TRP A 21 24.07 -11.81 5.72
CA TRP A 21 24.35 -10.70 6.63
C TRP A 21 25.32 -11.10 7.76
N ALA A 22 25.15 -12.28 8.35
CA ALA A 22 26.06 -12.80 9.36
C ALA A 22 27.47 -13.07 8.82
N ALA A 23 27.59 -13.36 7.53
CA ALA A 23 28.87 -13.52 6.83
C ALA A 23 29.50 -12.18 6.38
N GLY A 24 28.87 -11.02 6.70
CA GLY A 24 29.39 -9.70 6.41
C GLY A 24 28.88 -9.06 5.11
N TYR A 25 28.03 -9.76 4.35
CA TYR A 25 27.44 -9.21 3.12
C TYR A 25 26.22 -8.34 3.46
N ALA A 26 26.43 -7.08 3.80
CA ALA A 26 25.35 -6.17 4.20
C ALA A 26 24.60 -5.54 3.01
N HIS A 27 25.27 -5.42 1.85
CA HIS A 27 24.74 -4.79 0.64
C HIS A 27 24.98 -5.63 -0.61
N TRP A 28 24.22 -5.38 -1.66
CA TRP A 28 24.40 -6.03 -2.97
C TRP A 28 25.85 -5.94 -3.47
N ARG A 29 26.48 -4.77 -3.27
CA ARG A 29 27.86 -4.51 -3.71
C ARG A 29 28.86 -5.43 -3.01
N ASP A 30 28.67 -5.72 -1.72
CA ASP A 30 29.57 -6.59 -0.96
C ASP A 30 29.53 -8.01 -1.54
N LEU A 31 28.33 -8.54 -1.75
CA LEU A 31 28.12 -9.86 -2.31
C LEU A 31 28.64 -9.93 -3.77
N LEU A 32 28.35 -8.91 -4.57
CA LEU A 32 28.79 -8.83 -5.96
C LEU A 32 30.32 -8.81 -6.06
N HIS A 33 31.00 -8.07 -5.20
CA HIS A 33 32.46 -8.04 -5.14
C HIS A 33 33.07 -9.44 -4.91
N GLU A 34 32.53 -10.18 -3.94
CA GLU A 34 32.96 -11.53 -3.64
C GLU A 34 32.68 -12.52 -4.79
N LEU A 35 31.50 -12.42 -5.42
CA LEU A 35 31.16 -13.28 -6.56
C LEU A 35 32.08 -13.02 -7.77
N ARG A 36 32.45 -11.75 -8.01
CA ARG A 36 33.41 -11.38 -9.09
C ARG A 36 34.83 -11.88 -8.82
N SER A 37 35.21 -12.02 -7.56
CA SER A 37 36.51 -12.63 -7.17
C SER A 37 36.54 -14.16 -7.29
N GLY A 38 35.46 -14.79 -7.76
CA GLY A 38 35.35 -16.24 -7.91
C GLY A 38 34.97 -17.00 -6.66
N LYS A 39 34.72 -16.33 -5.53
CA LYS A 39 34.21 -16.94 -4.32
C LYS A 39 32.72 -17.28 -4.48
N LYS A 40 32.30 -18.40 -3.92
CA LYS A 40 30.92 -18.88 -3.97
C LYS A 40 30.36 -19.00 -2.56
N PRO A 41 29.88 -17.89 -1.95
CA PRO A 41 29.41 -17.90 -0.56
C PRO A 41 28.18 -18.80 -0.33
N PHE A 42 27.50 -19.22 -1.40
CA PHE A 42 26.40 -20.20 -1.41
C PHE A 42 26.21 -20.81 -2.81
N ARG A 43 25.34 -21.83 -2.94
CA ARG A 43 25.19 -22.67 -4.14
C ARG A 43 24.54 -21.99 -5.37
N CYS A 44 24.72 -20.72 -5.61
CA CYS A 44 24.03 -20.03 -6.71
C CYS A 44 24.91 -19.20 -7.65
N GLY A 45 26.21 -19.25 -7.47
CA GLY A 45 27.30 -18.69 -8.28
C GLY A 45 26.93 -17.62 -9.31
N ASP A 46 27.14 -17.97 -10.58
CA ASP A 46 27.06 -17.01 -11.70
C ASP A 46 25.67 -16.41 -11.89
N ARG A 47 24.61 -17.16 -11.68
CA ARG A 47 23.23 -16.65 -11.82
C ARG A 47 22.95 -15.49 -10.87
N VAL A 48 23.32 -15.62 -9.59
CA VAL A 48 23.10 -14.57 -8.60
C VAL A 48 23.92 -13.33 -8.91
N ARG A 49 25.11 -13.49 -9.48
CA ARG A 49 25.91 -12.35 -9.94
C ARG A 49 25.17 -11.55 -11.01
N TYR A 50 24.62 -12.19 -12.03
CA TYR A 50 23.82 -11.52 -13.08
C TYR A 50 22.56 -10.87 -12.50
N GLU A 51 21.85 -11.58 -11.62
CA GLU A 51 20.64 -11.05 -10.98
C GLU A 51 20.94 -9.82 -10.11
N LEU A 52 22.10 -9.75 -9.44
CA LEU A 52 22.51 -8.56 -8.69
C LEU A 52 22.85 -7.38 -9.62
N GLU A 53 23.60 -7.63 -10.69
CA GLU A 53 23.92 -6.62 -11.69
C GLU A 53 22.63 -6.06 -12.32
N GLU A 54 21.72 -6.94 -12.75
CA GLU A 54 20.41 -6.55 -13.26
C GLU A 54 19.61 -5.77 -12.22
N SER A 55 19.61 -6.20 -10.95
CA SER A 55 18.89 -5.51 -9.89
C SER A 55 19.35 -4.08 -9.66
N MET A 56 20.66 -3.83 -9.79
CA MET A 56 21.21 -2.47 -9.69
C MET A 56 20.69 -1.59 -10.83
N ASP A 57 20.70 -2.10 -12.07
CA ASP A 57 20.19 -1.37 -13.25
C ASP A 57 18.68 -1.11 -13.13
N ARG A 58 17.90 -2.12 -12.71
CA ARG A 58 16.46 -1.99 -12.52
C ARG A 58 16.10 -1.00 -11.42
N LEU A 59 16.89 -0.95 -10.35
CA LEU A 59 16.68 0.05 -9.29
C LEU A 59 16.95 1.46 -9.80
N GLN A 60 18.00 1.68 -10.61
CA GLN A 60 18.27 2.98 -11.24
C GLN A 60 17.14 3.42 -12.17
N GLN A 61 16.51 2.47 -12.87
CA GLN A 61 15.36 2.72 -13.76
C GLN A 61 14.04 2.88 -12.98
N ALA A 62 14.07 2.77 -11.65
CA ALA A 62 12.88 2.77 -10.79
C ALA A 62 11.86 1.69 -11.18
N ASP A 63 12.31 0.52 -11.66
CA ASP A 63 11.48 -0.62 -12.04
C ASP A 63 11.06 -1.43 -10.81
N SER A 64 9.99 -1.00 -10.15
CA SER A 64 9.43 -1.71 -8.99
C SER A 64 8.81 -3.06 -9.37
N ALA A 65 8.30 -3.19 -10.60
CA ALA A 65 7.66 -4.41 -11.09
C ALA A 65 8.65 -5.57 -11.17
N TYR A 66 9.89 -5.31 -11.58
CA TYR A 66 10.96 -6.30 -11.56
C TYR A 66 11.14 -6.94 -10.18
N PHE A 67 11.16 -6.15 -9.12
CA PHE A 67 11.30 -6.64 -7.76
C PHE A 67 10.03 -7.30 -7.25
N ALA A 68 8.87 -6.75 -7.59
CA ALA A 68 7.57 -7.30 -7.18
C ALA A 68 7.34 -8.72 -7.73
N GLN A 69 7.82 -9.02 -8.94
CA GLN A 69 7.73 -10.36 -9.53
C GLN A 69 8.66 -11.38 -8.85
N ARG A 70 9.67 -10.92 -8.12
CA ARG A 70 10.71 -11.76 -7.50
C ARG A 70 10.59 -11.87 -5.99
N LEU A 71 9.97 -10.91 -5.34
CA LEU A 71 9.73 -10.93 -3.90
C LEU A 71 8.45 -11.71 -3.57
N GLN A 72 8.49 -12.45 -2.47
CA GLN A 72 7.26 -13.00 -1.90
C GLN A 72 6.38 -11.87 -1.36
N GLN A 73 5.07 -12.07 -1.37
CA GLN A 73 4.10 -11.05 -0.92
C GLN A 73 4.41 -10.49 0.48
N GLY A 74 4.84 -11.32 1.41
CA GLY A 74 5.23 -10.89 2.76
C GLY A 74 6.50 -10.03 2.84
N GLU A 75 7.25 -9.92 1.74
CA GLU A 75 8.50 -9.17 1.66
C GLU A 75 8.39 -7.88 0.82
N MET A 76 7.20 -7.58 0.26
CA MET A 76 6.95 -6.38 -0.57
C MET A 76 7.24 -5.07 0.17
N TRP A 77 7.08 -5.03 1.49
CA TRP A 77 7.38 -3.88 2.33
C TRP A 77 8.82 -3.36 2.18
N ARG A 78 9.75 -4.21 1.72
CA ARG A 78 11.16 -3.86 1.50
C ARG A 78 11.35 -2.83 0.38
N LEU A 79 10.38 -2.74 -0.53
CA LEU A 79 10.37 -1.77 -1.62
C LEU A 79 10.08 -0.36 -1.13
N PHE A 80 9.37 -0.22 -0.02
CA PHE A 80 8.81 1.04 0.43
C PHE A 80 9.83 2.18 0.48
N GLN A 81 10.96 1.98 1.18
CA GLN A 81 11.98 3.03 1.31
C GLN A 81 12.60 3.46 -0.04
N ALA A 82 12.81 2.51 -0.95
CA ALA A 82 13.44 2.78 -2.25
C ALA A 82 12.52 3.58 -3.18
N PHE A 83 11.21 3.40 -3.04
CA PHE A 83 10.20 4.02 -3.91
C PHE A 83 9.24 4.95 -3.16
N ARG A 84 9.57 5.39 -1.93
CA ARG A 84 8.65 6.14 -1.05
C ARG A 84 8.11 7.44 -1.67
N GLY A 85 8.83 8.08 -2.57
CA GLY A 85 8.36 9.26 -3.31
C GLY A 85 7.43 8.95 -4.49
N ARG A 86 7.09 7.67 -4.70
CA ARG A 86 6.22 7.20 -5.79
C ARG A 86 5.27 6.11 -5.29
N VAL A 87 4.67 6.33 -4.13
CA VAL A 87 3.65 5.45 -3.52
C VAL A 87 2.30 6.11 -3.69
N ALA A 88 1.33 5.36 -4.21
CA ALA A 88 -0.08 5.70 -4.17
C ALA A 88 -0.73 4.93 -3.02
N TYR A 89 -1.25 5.61 -2.02
CA TYR A 89 -2.15 5.05 -1.02
C TYR A 89 -3.55 5.08 -1.60
N VAL A 90 -4.16 3.93 -1.79
CA VAL A 90 -5.42 3.79 -2.52
C VAL A 90 -6.44 3.05 -1.68
N ASP A 91 -7.66 3.54 -1.71
CA ASP A 91 -8.83 2.90 -1.16
C ASP A 91 -10.02 3.08 -2.11
N ILE A 92 -10.89 2.08 -2.23
CA ILE A 92 -12.06 2.15 -3.10
C ILE A 92 -13.34 1.92 -2.31
N GLU A 93 -14.39 2.62 -2.74
CA GLU A 93 -15.76 2.31 -2.34
C GLU A 93 -16.52 1.69 -3.51
N THR A 94 -17.50 0.86 -3.21
CA THR A 94 -18.23 0.08 -4.20
C THR A 94 -19.72 0.02 -3.89
N THR A 95 -20.53 -0.38 -4.87
CA THR A 95 -21.98 -0.61 -4.65
C THR A 95 -22.29 -1.83 -3.80
N GLY A 96 -21.29 -2.68 -3.54
CA GLY A 96 -21.42 -3.92 -2.74
C GLY A 96 -20.13 -4.73 -2.70
N LEU A 97 -20.21 -5.98 -2.29
CA LEU A 97 -19.06 -6.84 -1.97
C LEU A 97 -18.46 -7.60 -3.17
N GLY A 98 -18.77 -7.23 -4.40
CA GLY A 98 -18.20 -7.86 -5.60
C GLY A 98 -18.98 -9.07 -6.12
N LYS A 99 -20.21 -9.24 -5.67
CA LYS A 99 -21.09 -10.30 -6.20
C LYS A 99 -21.84 -9.80 -7.45
N GLY A 100 -21.33 -10.16 -8.63
CA GLY A 100 -22.04 -9.91 -9.89
C GLY A 100 -21.85 -8.48 -10.44
N LEU A 101 -22.87 -7.64 -10.37
CA LEU A 101 -22.93 -6.30 -10.99
C LEU A 101 -22.32 -5.18 -10.15
N ASP A 102 -21.73 -5.50 -8.99
CA ASP A 102 -21.10 -4.47 -8.15
C ASP A 102 -19.96 -3.77 -8.89
N HIS A 103 -19.91 -2.45 -8.75
CA HIS A 103 -18.91 -1.60 -9.38
C HIS A 103 -18.30 -0.59 -8.40
N ILE A 104 -17.17 -0.02 -8.81
CA ILE A 104 -16.47 1.02 -8.06
C ILE A 104 -17.31 2.30 -8.13
N THR A 105 -17.59 2.90 -6.98
CA THR A 105 -18.31 4.16 -6.84
C THR A 105 -17.37 5.34 -6.66
N SER A 106 -16.32 5.17 -5.85
CA SER A 106 -15.26 6.15 -5.71
C SER A 106 -13.91 5.48 -5.47
N ILE A 107 -12.84 6.19 -5.83
CA ILE A 107 -11.47 5.87 -5.47
C ILE A 107 -10.87 7.10 -4.80
N ALA A 108 -10.24 6.94 -3.66
CA ALA A 108 -9.33 7.91 -3.09
C ALA A 108 -7.88 7.49 -3.35
N LEU A 109 -7.07 8.45 -3.75
CA LEU A 109 -5.63 8.31 -3.91
C LEU A 109 -4.93 9.42 -3.12
N TYR A 110 -3.94 9.05 -2.32
CA TYR A 110 -3.05 9.97 -1.63
C TYR A 110 -1.60 9.58 -1.93
N ASP A 111 -0.72 10.55 -2.13
CA ASP A 111 0.68 10.32 -2.49
C ASP A 111 1.70 10.83 -1.44
N GLY A 112 1.20 11.23 -0.27
CA GLY A 112 2.00 11.88 0.77
C GLY A 112 1.98 13.40 0.68
N GLN A 113 1.39 13.98 -0.37
CA GLN A 113 1.29 15.43 -0.58
C GLN A 113 -0.10 15.86 -1.08
N ARG A 114 -0.66 15.13 -2.03
CA ARG A 114 -1.92 15.45 -2.72
C ARG A 114 -2.93 14.36 -2.53
N VAL A 115 -4.16 14.76 -2.32
CA VAL A 115 -5.34 13.89 -2.39
C VAL A 115 -5.98 14.05 -3.76
N ALA A 116 -6.28 12.95 -4.41
CA ALA A 116 -7.11 12.90 -5.61
C ALA A 116 -8.29 11.96 -5.35
N THR A 117 -9.46 12.30 -5.91
CA THR A 117 -10.67 11.48 -5.82
C THR A 117 -11.27 11.26 -7.20
N TYR A 118 -11.70 10.04 -7.44
CA TYR A 118 -12.28 9.62 -8.71
C TYR A 118 -13.65 9.02 -8.43
N VAL A 119 -14.67 9.52 -9.10
CA VAL A 119 -16.08 9.20 -8.83
C VAL A 119 -16.72 8.64 -10.09
N HIS A 120 -17.47 7.56 -9.94
CA HIS A 120 -18.21 6.94 -11.02
C HIS A 120 -19.17 7.93 -11.69
N GLY A 121 -19.15 7.96 -13.03
CA GLY A 121 -19.96 8.89 -13.82
C GLY A 121 -19.48 10.37 -13.82
N ILE A 122 -18.37 10.68 -13.13
CA ILE A 122 -17.79 12.04 -13.09
C ILE A 122 -16.38 12.07 -13.67
N ASN A 123 -15.45 11.27 -13.12
CA ASN A 123 -14.03 11.32 -13.51
C ASN A 123 -13.28 10.01 -13.20
N LEU A 124 -13.98 8.88 -13.01
CA LEU A 124 -13.37 7.62 -12.57
C LEU A 124 -12.30 7.11 -13.56
N GLU A 125 -12.49 7.36 -14.84
CA GLU A 125 -11.60 6.96 -15.93
C GLU A 125 -10.20 7.59 -15.84
N ARG A 126 -10.08 8.77 -15.20
CA ARG A 126 -8.78 9.45 -15.03
C ARG A 126 -7.84 8.72 -14.08
N PHE A 127 -8.38 7.83 -13.25
CA PHE A 127 -7.55 7.06 -12.33
C PHE A 127 -6.51 6.20 -13.06
N GLU A 128 -6.85 5.68 -14.25
CA GLU A 128 -5.94 4.85 -15.05
C GLU A 128 -4.68 5.63 -15.48
N ASP A 129 -4.84 6.88 -15.90
CA ASP A 129 -3.71 7.73 -16.29
C ASP A 129 -2.87 8.12 -15.08
N ASP A 130 -3.52 8.59 -14.01
CA ASP A 130 -2.85 9.12 -12.83
C ASP A 130 -2.06 8.05 -12.06
N ILE A 131 -2.59 6.83 -11.94
CA ILE A 131 -1.92 5.74 -11.21
C ILE A 131 -0.61 5.28 -11.87
N GLY A 132 -0.46 5.51 -13.17
CA GLY A 132 0.75 5.18 -13.93
C GLY A 132 2.01 5.94 -13.49
N GLU A 133 1.86 7.07 -12.81
CA GLU A 133 2.97 7.88 -12.29
C GLU A 133 3.68 7.22 -11.10
N TYR A 134 2.99 6.31 -10.41
CA TYR A 134 3.48 5.67 -9.20
C TYR A 134 4.27 4.37 -9.50
N ARG A 135 4.88 3.82 -8.46
CA ARG A 135 5.65 2.57 -8.52
C ARG A 135 5.17 1.54 -7.50
N ILE A 136 4.48 2.00 -6.48
CA ILE A 136 3.87 1.18 -5.43
C ILE A 136 2.43 1.62 -5.25
N VAL A 137 1.53 0.66 -5.15
CA VAL A 137 0.18 0.84 -4.61
C VAL A 137 0.16 0.26 -3.20
N ALA A 138 -0.26 1.06 -2.23
CA ALA A 138 -0.48 0.63 -0.86
C ALA A 138 -1.97 0.67 -0.54
N THR A 139 -2.52 -0.41 -0.01
CA THR A 139 -3.95 -0.53 0.33
C THR A 139 -4.13 -1.18 1.69
N PHE A 140 -5.34 -1.19 2.23
CA PHE A 140 -5.70 -1.98 3.40
C PHE A 140 -6.64 -3.14 3.02
N ASN A 141 -6.13 -4.35 3.00
CA ASN A 141 -6.86 -5.54 2.54
C ASN A 141 -7.12 -5.59 1.03
N GLY A 142 -6.46 -4.76 0.26
CA GLY A 142 -6.69 -4.61 -1.16
C GLY A 142 -6.35 -5.83 -1.99
N SER A 143 -5.52 -6.74 -1.49
CA SER A 143 -5.27 -8.03 -2.13
C SER A 143 -6.56 -8.84 -2.34
N LEU A 144 -7.52 -8.69 -1.42
CA LEU A 144 -8.78 -9.43 -1.42
C LEU A 144 -9.98 -8.61 -1.90
N PHE A 145 -9.87 -7.29 -1.93
CA PHE A 145 -10.97 -6.40 -2.27
C PHE A 145 -10.63 -5.41 -3.39
N ASP A 146 -9.81 -4.40 -3.14
CA ASP A 146 -9.55 -3.29 -4.07
C ASP A 146 -8.98 -3.77 -5.41
N LEU A 147 -7.91 -4.58 -5.37
CA LEU A 147 -7.23 -5.02 -6.58
C LEU A 147 -8.11 -5.90 -7.50
N PRO A 148 -8.91 -6.83 -7.00
CA PRO A 148 -9.89 -7.54 -7.83
C PRO A 148 -10.88 -6.63 -8.55
N PHE A 149 -11.38 -5.58 -7.87
CA PHE A 149 -12.28 -4.60 -8.49
C PHE A 149 -11.55 -3.74 -9.54
N LEU A 150 -10.39 -3.18 -9.17
CA LEU A 150 -9.57 -2.37 -10.08
C LEU A 150 -9.19 -3.14 -11.35
N ARG A 151 -8.74 -4.39 -11.21
CA ARG A 151 -8.37 -5.22 -12.36
C ARG A 151 -9.56 -5.56 -13.26
N ARG A 152 -10.71 -5.76 -12.69
CA ARG A 152 -11.92 -6.10 -13.47
C ARG A 152 -12.48 -4.92 -14.24
N GLN A 153 -12.37 -3.69 -13.70
CA GLN A 153 -13.11 -2.55 -14.23
C GLN A 153 -12.25 -1.50 -14.90
N LEU A 154 -11.01 -1.30 -14.47
CA LEU A 154 -10.16 -0.20 -14.92
C LEU A 154 -8.79 -0.65 -15.41
N LEU A 155 -8.12 -1.53 -14.67
CA LEU A 155 -6.70 -1.82 -14.83
C LEU A 155 -6.46 -3.34 -14.88
N PRO A 156 -6.78 -4.02 -15.98
CA PRO A 156 -6.54 -5.46 -16.12
C PRO A 156 -5.09 -5.84 -15.79
N ASP A 157 -4.15 -5.03 -16.25
CA ASP A 157 -2.72 -5.15 -15.98
C ASP A 157 -2.25 -3.97 -15.13
N LEU A 158 -2.17 -4.16 -13.81
CA LEU A 158 -1.56 -3.18 -12.90
C LEU A 158 -0.08 -3.55 -12.67
N PRO A 159 0.87 -2.93 -13.41
CA PRO A 159 2.30 -3.31 -13.37
C PRO A 159 3.04 -2.71 -12.19
N LEU A 160 2.35 -2.44 -11.09
CA LEU A 160 2.89 -1.81 -9.89
C LEU A 160 3.13 -2.84 -8.79
N ALA A 161 4.13 -2.59 -7.96
CA ALA A 161 4.30 -3.32 -6.73
C ALA A 161 3.14 -3.02 -5.77
N HIS A 162 2.62 -4.04 -5.09
CA HIS A 162 1.53 -3.87 -4.15
C HIS A 162 1.95 -4.20 -2.72
N ILE A 163 1.71 -3.27 -1.80
CA ILE A 163 1.88 -3.46 -0.37
C ILE A 163 0.51 -3.46 0.31
N ASP A 164 0.10 -4.62 0.81
CA ASP A 164 -1.11 -4.73 1.62
C ASP A 164 -0.78 -4.47 3.10
N VAL A 165 -1.15 -3.30 3.59
CA VAL A 165 -0.84 -2.83 4.94
C VAL A 165 -1.50 -3.70 6.00
N ARG A 166 -2.69 -4.26 5.74
CA ARG A 166 -3.35 -5.20 6.65
C ARG A 166 -2.52 -6.46 6.88
N PHE A 167 -2.02 -7.08 5.82
CA PHE A 167 -1.21 -8.29 5.94
C PHE A 167 0.17 -7.99 6.54
N LEU A 168 0.74 -6.84 6.24
CA LEU A 168 1.98 -6.39 6.84
C LEU A 168 1.83 -6.23 8.35
N LEU A 169 0.83 -5.48 8.82
CA LEU A 169 0.51 -5.28 10.24
C LEU A 169 0.17 -6.60 10.94
N LYS A 170 -0.61 -7.48 10.28
CA LYS A 170 -0.93 -8.82 10.82
C LYS A 170 0.33 -9.65 11.07
N SER A 171 1.34 -9.56 10.19
CA SER A 171 2.63 -10.25 10.35
C SER A 171 3.45 -9.76 11.55
N LEU A 172 3.11 -8.55 12.05
CA LEU A 172 3.71 -7.90 13.23
C LEU A 172 2.85 -8.07 14.50
N GLY A 173 1.80 -8.90 14.44
CA GLY A 173 0.90 -9.14 15.57
C GLY A 173 -0.21 -8.11 15.74
N VAL A 174 -0.32 -7.11 14.86
CA VAL A 174 -1.42 -6.14 14.85
C VAL A 174 -2.56 -6.68 13.99
N LYS A 175 -3.71 -6.96 14.61
CA LYS A 175 -4.86 -7.61 13.96
C LYS A 175 -6.09 -6.74 14.03
N GLY A 176 -6.93 -6.83 13.01
CA GLY A 176 -8.24 -6.16 12.96
C GLY A 176 -8.50 -5.50 11.60
N GLY A 177 -9.58 -4.74 11.51
CA GLY A 177 -9.87 -3.82 10.41
C GLY A 177 -9.06 -2.53 10.56
N LEU A 178 -9.16 -1.65 9.55
CA LEU A 178 -8.42 -0.38 9.49
C LEU A 178 -8.64 0.46 10.76
N LYS A 179 -9.88 0.71 11.14
CA LYS A 179 -10.24 1.47 12.36
C LYS A 179 -9.56 0.94 13.63
N ARG A 180 -9.54 -0.38 13.81
CA ARG A 180 -8.88 -0.99 14.98
C ARG A 180 -7.35 -0.79 14.94
N CYS A 181 -6.76 -0.78 13.77
CA CYS A 181 -5.35 -0.48 13.62
C CYS A 181 -5.07 1.00 13.90
N GLU A 182 -5.92 1.90 13.41
CA GLU A 182 -5.86 3.34 13.71
C GLU A 182 -5.94 3.61 15.21
N ASP A 183 -6.94 3.07 15.90
CA ASP A 183 -7.11 3.20 17.35
C ASP A 183 -5.88 2.75 18.12
N ARG A 184 -5.28 1.62 17.71
CA ARG A 184 -4.08 1.07 18.34
C ARG A 184 -2.89 2.01 18.27
N PHE A 185 -2.79 2.79 17.20
CA PHE A 185 -1.67 3.74 16.98
C PHE A 185 -2.05 5.19 17.27
N GLY A 186 -3.22 5.44 17.84
CA GLY A 186 -3.66 6.78 18.23
C GLY A 186 -4.06 7.67 17.05
N LEU A 187 -4.43 7.08 15.90
CA LEU A 187 -4.88 7.78 14.69
C LEU A 187 -6.42 7.94 14.68
N GLY A 188 -7.05 7.98 15.84
CA GLY A 188 -8.51 7.95 15.99
C GLY A 188 -9.23 9.05 15.20
N ARG A 189 -10.37 8.69 14.64
CA ARG A 189 -11.25 9.55 13.84
C ARG A 189 -12.28 10.23 14.74
N SER A 190 -12.00 11.43 15.26
CA SER A 190 -12.92 12.12 16.19
C SER A 190 -14.29 12.41 15.58
N ASP A 191 -14.39 12.63 14.28
CA ASP A 191 -15.62 13.10 13.62
C ASP A 191 -16.33 12.06 12.74
N LEU A 192 -15.72 10.89 12.51
CA LEU A 192 -16.21 9.84 11.61
C LEU A 192 -16.63 8.57 12.35
N GLY A 193 -16.93 8.68 13.66
CA GLY A 193 -17.27 7.53 14.50
C GLY A 193 -18.55 6.81 14.10
N GLY A 194 -18.49 5.47 14.03
CA GLY A 194 -19.67 4.61 13.84
C GLY A 194 -20.04 4.26 12.41
N VAL A 195 -19.35 4.81 11.40
CA VAL A 195 -19.59 4.50 9.98
C VAL A 195 -18.69 3.35 9.53
N ASP A 196 -19.24 2.36 8.89
CA ASP A 196 -18.55 1.21 8.32
C ASP A 196 -18.70 1.17 6.78
N GLY A 197 -18.12 0.19 6.10
CA GLY A 197 -18.22 0.06 4.65
C GLY A 197 -19.66 -0.06 4.11
N TYR A 198 -20.62 -0.44 4.95
CA TYR A 198 -22.04 -0.46 4.57
C TYR A 198 -22.61 0.97 4.43
N ALA A 199 -22.15 1.88 5.26
CA ALA A 199 -22.55 3.28 5.17
C ALA A 199 -22.11 3.94 3.84
N ALA A 200 -20.93 3.57 3.30
CA ALA A 200 -20.50 4.04 1.99
C ALA A 200 -21.47 3.63 0.87
N VAL A 201 -21.99 2.40 0.93
CA VAL A 201 -23.03 1.92 -0.01
C VAL A 201 -24.31 2.75 0.10
N LEU A 202 -24.75 3.08 1.32
CA LEU A 202 -25.95 3.89 1.53
C LEU A 202 -25.76 5.33 1.10
N LEU A 203 -24.60 5.94 1.38
CA LEU A 203 -24.22 7.27 0.91
C LEU A 203 -24.22 7.33 -0.62
N TRP A 204 -23.63 6.34 -1.28
CA TRP A 204 -23.64 6.27 -2.74
C TRP A 204 -25.05 6.22 -3.31
N ARG A 205 -25.91 5.34 -2.81
CA ARG A 205 -27.32 5.22 -3.23
C ARG A 205 -28.09 6.53 -3.01
N ALA A 206 -27.86 7.20 -1.89
CA ALA A 206 -28.48 8.49 -1.62
C ALA A 206 -27.98 9.58 -2.58
N PHE A 207 -26.70 9.56 -2.94
CA PHE A 207 -26.15 10.47 -3.94
C PHE A 207 -26.73 10.19 -5.33
N GLU A 208 -26.78 8.94 -5.77
CA GLU A 208 -27.42 8.56 -7.06
C GLU A 208 -28.88 9.01 -7.14
N ALA A 209 -29.63 8.88 -6.04
CA ALA A 209 -31.04 9.23 -5.99
C ALA A 209 -31.30 10.75 -5.96
N THR A 210 -30.37 11.53 -5.39
CA THR A 210 -30.65 12.94 -5.07
C THR A 210 -29.73 13.95 -5.77
N GLY A 211 -28.55 13.52 -6.21
CA GLY A 211 -27.49 14.40 -6.76
C GLY A 211 -26.91 15.38 -5.72
N ARG A 212 -27.23 15.22 -4.41
CA ARG A 212 -26.82 16.14 -3.35
C ARG A 212 -25.31 16.10 -3.14
N ARG A 213 -24.66 17.24 -3.31
CA ARG A 213 -23.21 17.39 -3.18
C ARG A 213 -22.69 17.01 -1.78
N GLU A 214 -23.39 17.40 -0.73
CA GLU A 214 -23.01 17.12 0.66
C GLU A 214 -23.03 15.61 0.98
N VAL A 215 -23.85 14.82 0.26
CA VAL A 215 -23.86 13.36 0.38
C VAL A 215 -22.59 12.77 -0.22
N LEU A 216 -22.20 13.23 -1.42
CA LEU A 216 -20.96 12.82 -2.07
C LEU A 216 -19.74 13.25 -1.26
N GLU A 217 -19.70 14.49 -0.78
CA GLU A 217 -18.57 14.97 0.06
C GLU A 217 -18.44 14.17 1.35
N THR A 218 -19.57 13.72 1.93
CA THR A 218 -19.55 12.83 3.09
C THR A 218 -18.94 11.46 2.74
N LEU A 219 -19.30 10.86 1.61
CA LEU A 219 -18.69 9.62 1.12
C LEU A 219 -17.18 9.80 0.91
N LEU A 220 -16.76 10.85 0.22
CA LEU A 220 -15.37 11.14 -0.04
C LEU A 220 -14.57 11.42 1.24
N ALA A 221 -15.19 12.02 2.27
CA ALA A 221 -14.55 12.24 3.55
C ALA A 221 -14.12 10.91 4.21
N TYR A 222 -14.92 9.85 4.08
CA TYR A 222 -14.56 8.51 4.58
C TYR A 222 -13.46 7.88 3.75
N ASN A 223 -13.66 7.80 2.44
CA ASN A 223 -12.72 7.17 1.51
C ASN A 223 -11.33 7.84 1.59
N VAL A 224 -11.26 9.18 1.67
CA VAL A 224 -10.01 9.92 1.82
C VAL A 224 -9.37 9.69 3.19
N GLN A 225 -10.15 9.64 4.28
CA GLN A 225 -9.60 9.37 5.60
C GLN A 225 -8.85 8.03 5.65
N ASP A 226 -9.35 7.02 4.95
CA ASP A 226 -8.73 5.70 4.87
C ASP A 226 -7.33 5.79 4.26
N VAL A 227 -7.15 6.49 3.13
CA VAL A 227 -5.84 6.63 2.47
C VAL A 227 -4.86 7.50 3.25
N LEU A 228 -5.31 8.53 3.95
CA LEU A 228 -4.45 9.35 4.80
C LEU A 228 -3.86 8.53 5.95
N SER A 229 -4.67 7.67 6.55
CA SER A 229 -4.22 6.76 7.62
C SER A 229 -3.24 5.70 7.11
N LEU A 230 -3.37 5.25 5.86
CA LEU A 230 -2.50 4.23 5.27
C LEU A 230 -1.04 4.67 5.22
N GLU A 231 -0.75 5.93 4.94
CA GLU A 231 0.62 6.44 4.93
C GLU A 231 1.28 6.25 6.30
N VAL A 232 0.62 6.74 7.36
CA VAL A 232 1.12 6.64 8.74
C VAL A 232 1.31 5.18 9.14
N LEU A 233 0.30 4.35 8.87
CA LEU A 233 0.33 2.91 9.20
C LEU A 233 1.44 2.17 8.46
N LEU A 234 1.70 2.50 7.20
CA LEU A 234 2.78 1.87 6.43
C LEU A 234 4.15 2.26 6.98
N HIS A 235 4.37 3.53 7.36
CA HIS A 235 5.62 3.98 7.98
C HIS A 235 5.86 3.27 9.33
N LEU A 236 4.83 3.19 10.19
CA LEU A 236 4.90 2.46 11.46
C LEU A 236 5.23 0.98 11.25
N ALA A 237 4.50 0.32 10.34
CA ALA A 237 4.72 -1.09 10.05
C ALA A 237 6.12 -1.36 9.47
N TYR A 238 6.61 -0.47 8.61
CA TYR A 238 7.96 -0.54 8.06
C TYR A 238 9.02 -0.47 9.17
N ASN A 239 8.90 0.49 10.10
CA ASN A 239 9.82 0.63 11.21
C ASN A 239 9.79 -0.59 12.14
N MET A 240 8.60 -1.08 12.49
CA MET A 240 8.43 -2.32 13.26
C MET A 240 9.08 -3.54 12.58
N LYS A 241 9.03 -3.62 11.24
CA LYS A 241 9.73 -4.68 10.47
C LYS A 241 11.24 -4.55 10.59
N LEU A 242 11.78 -3.35 10.52
CA LEU A 242 13.22 -3.12 10.70
C LEU A 242 13.68 -3.55 12.11
N GLU A 243 12.93 -3.20 13.14
CA GLU A 243 13.20 -3.62 14.52
C GLU A 243 13.17 -5.14 14.68
N GLN A 244 12.13 -5.81 14.14
CA GLN A 244 12.00 -7.27 14.18
C GLN A 244 13.17 -7.99 13.51
N MET A 245 13.80 -7.36 12.51
CA MET A 245 14.98 -7.90 11.84
C MET A 245 16.28 -7.71 12.63
N GLY A 246 16.25 -7.04 13.78
CA GLY A 246 17.44 -6.72 14.57
C GLY A 246 18.40 -5.77 13.86
N ALA A 247 17.94 -5.10 12.84
CA ALA A 247 18.76 -4.18 12.08
C ALA A 247 19.00 -2.92 12.91
N ARG A 248 20.26 -2.55 13.11
CA ARG A 248 20.68 -1.21 13.61
C ARG A 248 20.41 -0.15 12.52
N LYS A 249 19.23 -0.18 11.91
CA LYS A 249 18.86 0.71 10.81
C LYS A 249 18.04 1.85 11.40
N VAL A 250 18.34 3.05 10.97
CA VAL A 250 17.50 4.22 11.26
C VAL A 250 16.17 4.00 10.57
N GLY A 251 15.09 3.95 11.33
CA GLY A 251 13.73 3.90 10.81
C GLY A 251 13.43 5.15 9.99
N LEU A 252 12.33 5.12 9.27
CA LEU A 252 11.78 6.29 8.60
C LEU A 252 11.08 7.18 9.64
N GLU A 253 11.15 8.47 9.47
CA GLU A 253 10.29 9.40 10.18
C GLU A 253 8.83 9.08 9.85
N VAL A 254 7.99 8.98 10.87
CA VAL A 254 6.56 8.74 10.71
C VAL A 254 5.89 10.10 10.51
N PRO A 255 5.24 10.34 9.36
CA PRO A 255 4.59 11.62 9.13
C PRO A 255 3.41 11.79 10.09
N PRO A 256 3.03 13.03 10.42
CA PRO A 256 1.75 13.29 11.09
C PRO A 256 0.60 12.90 10.15
N LEU A 257 -0.56 12.56 10.73
CA LEU A 257 -1.77 12.37 9.93
C LEU A 257 -2.13 13.69 9.23
N SER A 258 -2.24 13.65 7.91
CA SER A 258 -2.60 14.81 7.11
C SER A 258 -4.07 15.20 7.28
N ASP A 259 -4.38 16.47 7.08
CA ASP A 259 -5.74 16.98 7.15
C ASP A 259 -6.58 16.45 5.97
N ASN A 260 -7.79 16.02 6.28
CA ASN A 260 -8.74 15.59 5.27
C ASN A 260 -9.40 16.82 4.61
N PRO A 261 -9.28 17.00 3.29
CA PRO A 261 -9.91 18.15 2.60
C PRO A 261 -11.43 18.06 2.53
N PHE A 262 -12.02 16.90 2.80
CA PHE A 262 -13.46 16.70 2.84
C PHE A 262 -13.97 16.60 4.27
N ARG A 263 -15.24 16.97 4.48
CA ARG A 263 -15.90 16.88 5.78
C ARG A 263 -17.20 16.11 5.67
N ALA A 264 -17.41 15.19 6.60
CA ALA A 264 -18.68 14.49 6.68
C ALA A 264 -19.77 15.42 7.23
N ASP A 265 -20.92 15.43 6.56
CA ASP A 265 -22.10 16.17 7.03
C ASP A 265 -22.88 15.31 8.03
N ARG A 266 -22.95 15.78 9.28
CA ARG A 266 -23.66 15.09 10.36
C ARG A 266 -25.18 14.99 10.14
N ASN A 267 -25.77 15.90 9.33
CA ASN A 267 -27.20 15.81 9.00
C ASN A 267 -27.43 14.67 8.02
N VAL A 268 -26.59 14.58 6.99
CA VAL A 268 -26.62 13.47 6.02
C VAL A 268 -26.49 12.13 6.75
N LEU A 269 -25.55 12.03 7.69
CA LEU A 269 -25.37 10.79 8.47
C LEU A 269 -26.60 10.45 9.30
N ARG A 270 -27.22 11.43 9.96
CA ARG A 270 -28.45 11.23 10.72
C ARG A 270 -29.63 10.83 9.83
N GLU A 271 -29.79 11.43 8.66
CA GLU A 271 -30.81 11.08 7.67
C GLU A 271 -30.70 9.61 7.24
N LEU A 272 -29.48 9.08 7.16
CA LEU A 272 -29.20 7.69 6.80
C LEU A 272 -29.16 6.72 8.00
N GLY A 273 -29.46 7.20 9.20
CA GLY A 273 -29.50 6.37 10.41
C GLY A 273 -28.14 6.17 11.09
N PHE A 274 -27.13 6.96 10.72
CA PHE A 274 -25.81 6.97 11.35
C PHE A 274 -25.70 8.21 12.26
N GLY A 275 -25.71 8.06 13.54
CA GLY A 275 -25.57 9.20 14.46
C GLY A 275 -26.57 9.12 15.58
N GLY A 276 -26.22 8.31 16.53
CA GLY A 276 -26.75 8.33 17.87
C GLY A 276 -25.71 8.91 18.81
#